data_677b8ab343ab0ed3c1e901becafae783
#
_entry.id   677b8ab343ab0ed3c1e901becafae783
#
_cell.length_a   1.000
_cell.length_b   1.000
_cell.length_c   1.000
_cell.angle_alpha   90.00
_cell.angle_beta   90.00
_cell.angle_gamma   90.00
#
_symmetry.space_group_name_H-M   'P 1'
#
loop_
_entity.id
_entity.type
_entity.pdbx_description
1 polymer ?
#
loop_
_entity_poly.entity_id
_entity_poly.type
_entity_poly.pdbx_seq_one_letter_code
_entity_poly.pdbx_strand_id
1 'polypeptide(L)'
;IADEMDIQVSVHTDSLNEAGYVENTIEAFEGRTIHTFHTEGAGGGHAPDIIKVASQLNVLPSSTNPTLPFGINTQAELFDMIMVCHNLNPNVAADVSFAESRVRPETIAAENVLHDMGVISMFSSDSQAMGRVGENWLRVVQTAHAMKVSRGKLPEDSDGNDNFRVLRYVAKLTINPAIAHGVSHIIGSVEVGKMADLVLWDPRSFGAKPKMVIKGGMINWALMGDPNASLPTPQPVFYRPMFGAMGKTLQDTCATFVSQAALDDGVKEKAGLERQVIAINNCRSVTKRDLVRNSATPHIEVDPETFAVKVDGEHATCNPVTTAVMNQKYFFG
;
A
#
# COMPACT_ATOMS: atom_id res chain seq x y z
N ILE A 1 6.74 -24.34 -8.51
CA ILE A 1 7.15 -24.15 -7.10
C ILE A 1 6.11 -23.32 -6.36
N ALA A 2 5.83 -22.04 -6.75
CA ALA A 2 4.92 -21.17 -6.01
C ALA A 2 3.50 -21.77 -5.88
N ASP A 3 2.95 -22.32 -6.96
CA ASP A 3 1.64 -22.97 -6.96
C ASP A 3 1.64 -24.28 -6.13
N GLU A 4 2.74 -25.00 -6.13
CA GLU A 4 2.91 -26.24 -5.37
C GLU A 4 3.04 -25.96 -3.86
N MET A 5 3.71 -24.88 -3.48
CA MET A 5 4.00 -24.52 -2.09
C MET A 5 3.01 -23.52 -1.48
N ASP A 6 2.02 -23.09 -2.26
CA ASP A 6 1.03 -22.06 -1.90
C ASP A 6 1.65 -20.79 -1.35
N ILE A 7 2.67 -20.25 -2.06
CA ILE A 7 3.34 -19.01 -1.69
C ILE A 7 3.04 -17.91 -2.70
N GLN A 8 2.98 -16.66 -2.23
CA GLN A 8 2.73 -15.52 -3.11
C GLN A 8 3.97 -15.21 -3.97
N VAL A 9 3.71 -14.85 -5.23
CA VAL A 9 4.72 -14.26 -6.13
C VAL A 9 4.45 -12.78 -6.27
N SER A 10 5.44 -11.97 -5.92
CA SER A 10 5.38 -10.53 -6.05
C SER A 10 6.42 -10.05 -7.05
N VAL A 11 6.04 -9.12 -7.93
CA VAL A 11 6.92 -8.63 -8.99
C VAL A 11 6.92 -7.11 -9.06
N HIS A 12 8.05 -6.54 -9.43
CA HIS A 12 8.10 -5.20 -10.01
C HIS A 12 7.46 -5.26 -11.40
N THR A 13 6.57 -4.33 -11.70
CA THR A 13 5.74 -4.39 -12.92
C THR A 13 6.52 -4.26 -14.21
N ASP A 14 7.70 -3.65 -14.20
CA ASP A 14 8.57 -3.44 -15.35
C ASP A 14 9.63 -4.53 -15.57
N SER A 15 9.82 -5.43 -14.61
CA SER A 15 10.94 -6.40 -14.60
C SER A 15 10.92 -7.40 -15.74
N LEU A 16 9.74 -7.63 -16.34
CA LEU A 16 9.54 -8.64 -17.38
C LEU A 16 9.64 -8.08 -18.80
N ASN A 17 9.47 -6.77 -18.96
CA ASN A 17 9.47 -6.15 -20.29
C ASN A 17 9.82 -4.67 -20.25
N GLU A 18 11.09 -4.35 -20.25
CA GLU A 18 11.56 -2.95 -20.27
C GLU A 18 11.46 -2.28 -21.65
N ALA A 19 11.35 -3.05 -22.71
CA ALA A 19 11.40 -2.55 -24.08
C ALA A 19 10.06 -2.64 -24.83
N GLY A 20 8.98 -3.07 -24.16
CA GLY A 20 7.70 -3.35 -24.83
C GLY A 20 6.49 -2.87 -24.05
N TYR A 21 5.36 -3.40 -24.47
CA TYR A 21 4.06 -3.13 -23.89
C TYR A 21 3.65 -4.21 -22.88
N VAL A 22 2.61 -3.95 -22.12
CA VAL A 22 2.15 -4.77 -20.99
C VAL A 22 1.67 -6.18 -21.38
N GLU A 23 1.27 -6.38 -22.64
CA GLU A 23 0.73 -7.66 -23.12
C GLU A 23 1.70 -8.83 -22.86
N ASN A 24 2.99 -8.65 -23.13
CA ASN A 24 4.00 -9.70 -22.87
C ASN A 24 4.11 -10.03 -21.38
N THR A 25 3.98 -9.03 -20.52
CA THR A 25 3.95 -9.21 -19.06
C THR A 25 2.72 -10.01 -18.63
N ILE A 26 1.55 -9.66 -19.16
CA ILE A 26 0.28 -10.38 -18.88
C ILE A 26 0.37 -11.83 -19.37
N GLU A 27 0.89 -12.06 -20.56
CA GLU A 27 1.11 -13.40 -21.12
C GLU A 27 2.04 -14.24 -20.25
N ALA A 28 3.13 -13.64 -19.74
CA ALA A 28 4.09 -14.32 -18.86
C ALA A 28 3.49 -14.75 -17.51
N PHE A 29 2.44 -14.09 -17.05
CA PHE A 29 1.72 -14.51 -15.84
C PHE A 29 0.94 -15.82 -16.05
N GLU A 30 0.58 -16.16 -17.28
CA GLU A 30 -0.15 -17.40 -17.63
C GLU A 30 -1.46 -17.58 -16.81
N GLY A 31 -2.13 -16.49 -16.46
CA GLY A 31 -3.35 -16.51 -15.62
C GLY A 31 -3.12 -16.84 -14.15
N ARG A 32 -1.86 -17.02 -13.72
CA ARG A 32 -1.52 -17.30 -12.32
C ARG A 32 -1.63 -16.05 -11.46
N THR A 33 -1.97 -16.22 -10.19
CA THR A 33 -2.06 -15.12 -9.22
C THR A 33 -0.70 -14.43 -9.05
N ILE A 34 -0.67 -13.11 -9.22
CA ILE A 34 0.54 -12.29 -9.07
C ILE A 34 0.21 -11.02 -8.28
N HIS A 35 1.01 -10.72 -7.27
CA HIS A 35 1.02 -9.41 -6.63
C HIS A 35 1.98 -8.47 -7.38
N THR A 36 1.49 -7.32 -7.83
CA THR A 36 2.30 -6.32 -8.54
C THR A 36 2.53 -5.09 -7.66
N PHE A 37 3.81 -4.68 -7.53
CA PHE A 37 4.18 -3.42 -6.87
C PHE A 37 4.14 -2.24 -7.85
N HIS A 38 4.02 -1.01 -7.33
CA HIS A 38 4.00 0.25 -8.09
C HIS A 38 3.36 0.09 -9.49
N THR A 39 2.14 -0.44 -9.48
CA THR A 39 1.41 -0.85 -10.69
C THR A 39 1.13 0.30 -11.67
N GLU A 40 1.21 1.53 -11.23
CA GLU A 40 1.15 2.73 -12.08
C GLU A 40 2.38 2.85 -12.99
N GLY A 41 3.56 2.43 -12.51
CA GLY A 41 4.79 2.35 -13.27
C GLY A 41 5.92 3.29 -12.84
N ALA A 42 5.66 4.37 -12.11
CA ALA A 42 6.69 5.35 -11.73
C ALA A 42 7.82 4.75 -10.88
N GLY A 43 7.52 3.76 -10.05
CA GLY A 43 8.50 3.09 -9.19
C GLY A 43 9.49 2.19 -9.92
N GLY A 44 9.35 1.99 -11.22
CA GLY A 44 10.21 1.11 -12.00
C GLY A 44 9.66 0.80 -13.39
N GLY A 45 8.40 1.10 -13.66
CA GLY A 45 7.73 0.73 -14.89
C GLY A 45 8.24 1.51 -16.11
N HIS A 46 8.76 0.80 -17.09
CA HIS A 46 9.18 1.36 -18.37
C HIS A 46 8.11 1.22 -19.45
N ALA A 47 7.31 0.16 -19.41
CA ALA A 47 6.19 -0.01 -20.32
C ALA A 47 5.18 1.15 -20.08
N PRO A 48 4.86 1.94 -21.11
CA PRO A 48 4.01 3.14 -20.94
C PRO A 48 2.58 2.81 -20.50
N ASP A 49 2.14 1.60 -20.72
CA ASP A 49 0.80 1.11 -20.47
C ASP A 49 0.71 0.08 -19.33
N ILE A 50 1.75 -0.04 -18.49
CA ILE A 50 1.82 -1.05 -17.42
C ILE A 50 0.63 -1.01 -16.46
N ILE A 51 0.01 0.15 -16.25
CA ILE A 51 -1.16 0.32 -15.38
C ILE A 51 -2.36 -0.57 -15.81
N LYS A 52 -2.40 -1.04 -17.07
CA LYS A 52 -3.43 -1.96 -17.58
C LYS A 52 -3.46 -3.30 -16.85
N VAL A 53 -2.34 -3.74 -16.22
CA VAL A 53 -2.34 -4.99 -15.44
C VAL A 53 -3.30 -4.92 -14.26
N ALA A 54 -3.62 -3.71 -13.77
CA ALA A 54 -4.56 -3.52 -12.67
C ALA A 54 -5.99 -3.99 -12.98
N SER A 55 -6.34 -4.17 -14.25
CA SER A 55 -7.65 -4.70 -14.67
C SER A 55 -7.72 -6.23 -14.70
N GLN A 56 -6.59 -6.93 -14.60
CA GLN A 56 -6.55 -8.38 -14.70
C GLN A 56 -7.09 -9.05 -13.44
N LEU A 57 -7.89 -10.12 -13.61
CA LEU A 57 -8.52 -10.82 -12.49
C LEU A 57 -7.50 -11.52 -11.57
N ASN A 58 -6.44 -12.05 -12.15
CA ASN A 58 -5.36 -12.76 -11.47
C ASN A 58 -4.27 -11.83 -10.92
N VAL A 59 -4.36 -10.53 -11.13
CA VAL A 59 -3.39 -9.56 -10.63
C VAL A 59 -3.92 -8.87 -9.37
N LEU A 60 -3.10 -8.85 -8.32
CA LEU A 60 -3.37 -8.19 -7.05
C LEU A 60 -2.53 -6.91 -7.01
N PRO A 61 -3.07 -5.76 -7.51
CA PRO A 61 -2.25 -4.58 -7.73
C PRO A 61 -2.06 -3.75 -6.47
N SER A 62 -0.84 -3.24 -6.28
CA SER A 62 -0.52 -2.24 -5.26
C SER A 62 0.18 -1.02 -5.84
N SER A 63 -0.08 0.13 -5.25
CA SER A 63 0.64 1.37 -5.48
C SER A 63 1.66 1.64 -4.39
N THR A 64 2.59 2.53 -4.66
CA THR A 64 3.53 3.06 -3.68
C THR A 64 3.22 4.51 -3.32
N ASN A 65 3.66 4.96 -2.16
CA ASN A 65 3.21 6.24 -1.61
C ASN A 65 3.78 7.51 -2.28
N PRO A 66 4.89 7.52 -3.03
CA PRO A 66 5.40 8.76 -3.62
C PRO A 66 4.48 9.40 -4.66
N THR A 67 3.69 8.62 -5.39
CA THR A 67 2.76 9.11 -6.40
C THR A 67 1.44 9.63 -5.82
N LEU A 68 1.19 9.43 -4.53
CA LEU A 68 -0.11 9.58 -3.89
C LEU A 68 -0.10 10.52 -2.66
N PRO A 69 -1.07 11.44 -2.56
CA PRO A 69 -1.95 11.90 -3.63
C PRO A 69 -1.16 12.67 -4.70
N PHE A 70 -1.67 12.68 -5.94
CA PHE A 70 -1.07 13.48 -7.01
C PHE A 70 -1.09 14.96 -6.66
N GLY A 71 0.06 15.53 -6.41
CA GLY A 71 0.26 16.94 -6.01
C GLY A 71 1.07 17.71 -7.04
N ILE A 72 1.05 19.04 -6.93
CA ILE A 72 1.77 19.95 -7.84
C ILE A 72 3.29 19.68 -7.90
N ASN A 73 3.86 19.10 -6.84
CA ASN A 73 5.29 18.80 -6.76
C ASN A 73 5.59 17.32 -7.07
N THR A 74 4.59 16.47 -7.21
CA THR A 74 4.78 15.00 -7.30
C THR A 74 5.71 14.63 -8.44
N GLN A 75 5.56 15.24 -9.60
CA GLN A 75 6.39 14.94 -10.77
C GLN A 75 7.86 15.28 -10.53
N ALA A 76 8.15 16.45 -9.99
CA ALA A 76 9.51 16.87 -9.71
C ALA A 76 10.16 16.03 -8.59
N GLU A 77 9.40 15.74 -7.52
CA GLU A 77 9.87 14.89 -6.42
C GLU A 77 10.18 13.47 -6.89
N LEU A 78 9.34 12.90 -7.75
CA LEU A 78 9.58 11.57 -8.33
C LEU A 78 10.80 11.54 -9.25
N PHE A 79 10.95 12.55 -10.09
CA PHE A 79 12.11 12.66 -10.96
C PHE A 79 13.41 12.67 -10.13
N ASP A 80 13.49 13.55 -9.13
CA ASP A 80 14.65 13.62 -8.24
C ASP A 80 14.87 12.29 -7.51
N MET A 81 13.81 11.64 -7.08
CA MET A 81 13.86 10.37 -6.37
C MET A 81 14.39 9.25 -7.27
N ILE A 82 13.96 9.17 -8.54
CA ILE A 82 14.48 8.21 -9.53
C ILE A 82 15.97 8.46 -9.76
N MET A 83 16.38 9.72 -9.98
CA MET A 83 17.78 10.07 -10.17
C MET A 83 18.65 9.57 -9.03
N VAL A 84 18.20 9.74 -7.79
CA VAL A 84 18.94 9.30 -6.58
C VAL A 84 18.89 7.78 -6.41
N CYS A 85 17.72 7.17 -6.48
CA CYS A 85 17.55 5.73 -6.19
C CYS A 85 18.21 4.83 -7.22
N HIS A 86 18.28 5.27 -8.48
CA HIS A 86 18.97 4.53 -9.55
C HIS A 86 20.42 4.96 -9.75
N ASN A 87 20.96 5.83 -8.87
CA ASN A 87 22.33 6.35 -8.95
C ASN A 87 22.65 7.00 -10.31
N LEU A 88 21.69 7.75 -10.85
CA LEU A 88 21.79 8.42 -12.14
C LEU A 88 22.54 9.75 -12.02
N ASN A 89 23.18 10.14 -13.13
CA ASN A 89 23.95 11.39 -13.18
C ASN A 89 23.20 12.46 -13.99
N PRO A 90 22.84 13.61 -13.37
CA PRO A 90 22.10 14.67 -14.07
C PRO A 90 22.87 15.33 -15.22
N ASN A 91 24.18 15.11 -15.33
CA ASN A 91 25.01 15.59 -16.43
C ASN A 91 25.09 14.60 -17.62
N VAL A 92 24.47 13.44 -17.50
CA VAL A 92 24.40 12.42 -18.57
C VAL A 92 23.00 12.40 -19.15
N ALA A 93 22.88 12.81 -20.42
CA ALA A 93 21.57 12.94 -21.08
C ALA A 93 20.78 11.62 -21.11
N ALA A 94 21.45 10.48 -21.26
CA ALA A 94 20.80 9.17 -21.22
C ALA A 94 20.17 8.85 -19.85
N ASP A 95 20.83 9.22 -18.76
CA ASP A 95 20.32 9.02 -17.40
C ASP A 95 19.10 9.90 -17.13
N VAL A 96 19.14 11.15 -17.60
CA VAL A 96 18.00 12.08 -17.51
C VAL A 96 16.82 11.55 -18.30
N SER A 97 17.03 11.11 -19.54
CA SER A 97 15.97 10.53 -20.38
C SER A 97 15.37 9.26 -19.77
N PHE A 98 16.20 8.44 -19.14
CA PHE A 98 15.72 7.27 -18.41
C PHE A 98 14.76 7.66 -17.26
N ALA A 99 15.14 8.64 -16.45
CA ALA A 99 14.29 9.13 -15.37
C ALA A 99 12.99 9.76 -15.90
N GLU A 100 13.06 10.60 -16.92
CA GLU A 100 11.89 11.24 -17.56
C GLU A 100 10.90 10.22 -18.13
N SER A 101 11.39 9.11 -18.68
CA SER A 101 10.53 8.07 -19.27
C SER A 101 9.63 7.35 -18.25
N ARG A 102 9.94 7.47 -16.96
CA ARG A 102 9.23 6.79 -15.86
C ARG A 102 8.25 7.68 -15.09
N VAL A 103 8.29 8.98 -15.30
CA VAL A 103 7.43 9.95 -14.59
C VAL A 103 6.40 10.52 -15.55
N ARG A 104 5.18 10.04 -15.47
CA ARG A 104 4.09 10.40 -16.39
C ARG A 104 2.93 10.95 -15.58
N PRO A 105 2.67 12.26 -15.60
CA PRO A 105 1.59 12.87 -14.83
C PRO A 105 0.22 12.29 -15.19
N GLU A 106 0.01 11.82 -16.40
CA GLU A 106 -1.25 11.22 -16.88
C GLU A 106 -1.55 9.92 -16.16
N THR A 107 -0.57 9.02 -16.06
CA THR A 107 -0.74 7.73 -15.35
C THR A 107 -0.79 7.92 -13.85
N ILE A 108 -0.06 8.89 -13.28
CA ILE A 108 -0.13 9.25 -11.86
C ILE A 108 -1.52 9.79 -11.52
N ALA A 109 -2.08 10.69 -12.35
CA ALA A 109 -3.44 11.20 -12.15
C ALA A 109 -4.48 10.06 -12.22
N ALA A 110 -4.34 9.16 -13.20
CA ALA A 110 -5.20 8.00 -13.35
C ALA A 110 -5.10 7.04 -12.16
N GLU A 111 -3.91 6.82 -11.61
CA GLU A 111 -3.69 5.99 -10.43
C GLU A 111 -4.58 6.42 -9.26
N ASN A 112 -4.66 7.73 -8.97
CA ASN A 112 -5.53 8.28 -7.92
C ASN A 112 -7.01 7.92 -8.17
N VAL A 113 -7.46 8.06 -9.42
CA VAL A 113 -8.83 7.70 -9.84
C VAL A 113 -9.08 6.20 -9.68
N LEU A 114 -8.13 5.36 -10.12
CA LEU A 114 -8.24 3.91 -10.02
C LEU A 114 -8.27 3.42 -8.57
N HIS A 115 -7.58 4.10 -7.66
CA HIS A 115 -7.72 3.85 -6.22
C HIS A 115 -9.14 4.11 -5.73
N ASP A 116 -9.73 5.22 -6.13
CA ASP A 116 -11.08 5.60 -5.71
C ASP A 116 -12.16 4.69 -6.31
N MET A 117 -11.93 4.18 -7.51
CA MET A 117 -12.80 3.19 -8.16
C MET A 117 -12.65 1.77 -7.58
N GLY A 118 -11.64 1.51 -6.75
CA GLY A 118 -11.37 0.18 -6.20
C GLY A 118 -10.72 -0.77 -7.22
N VAL A 119 -10.01 -0.23 -8.21
CA VAL A 119 -9.25 -0.98 -9.21
C VAL A 119 -7.88 -1.35 -8.67
N ILE A 120 -7.15 -0.39 -8.09
CA ILE A 120 -5.90 -0.67 -7.38
C ILE A 120 -6.24 -1.05 -5.94
N SER A 121 -5.88 -2.26 -5.55
CA SER A 121 -6.46 -2.94 -4.39
C SER A 121 -5.68 -2.75 -3.09
N MET A 122 -4.40 -2.39 -3.18
CA MET A 122 -3.50 -2.26 -2.05
C MET A 122 -2.66 -0.99 -2.15
N PHE A 123 -2.06 -0.63 -1.02
CA PHE A 123 -1.19 0.53 -0.89
C PHE A 123 0.07 0.11 -0.15
N SER A 124 1.24 0.31 -0.74
CA SER A 124 2.53 -0.06 -0.18
C SER A 124 3.45 1.16 -0.03
N SER A 125 4.61 0.97 0.55
CA SER A 125 5.54 2.06 0.82
C SER A 125 6.67 2.18 -0.17
N ASP A 126 7.10 1.07 -0.75
CA ASP A 126 8.36 0.98 -1.48
C ASP A 126 9.55 1.54 -0.66
N SER A 127 9.56 1.25 0.65
CA SER A 127 10.59 1.76 1.56
C SER A 127 11.97 1.23 1.19
N GLN A 128 12.98 2.06 1.33
CA GLN A 128 14.39 1.89 0.97
C GLN A 128 14.72 2.22 -0.50
N ALA A 129 13.77 2.15 -1.42
CA ALA A 129 13.96 2.62 -2.79
C ALA A 129 12.64 3.19 -3.31
N MET A 130 12.50 4.50 -3.37
CA MET A 130 11.42 5.33 -3.83
C MET A 130 10.17 5.37 -2.94
N GLY A 131 10.29 5.22 -1.59
CA GLY A 131 9.13 5.37 -0.73
C GLY A 131 9.43 5.50 0.76
N ARG A 132 8.38 5.75 1.55
CA ARG A 132 8.49 6.05 2.99
C ARG A 132 7.44 5.30 3.78
N VAL A 133 7.83 4.25 4.49
CA VAL A 133 6.90 3.40 5.24
C VAL A 133 6.06 4.18 6.28
N GLY A 134 6.67 5.15 6.96
CA GLY A 134 5.98 5.95 7.98
C GLY A 134 4.85 6.82 7.46
N GLU A 135 4.81 7.12 6.17
CA GLU A 135 3.80 7.99 5.57
C GLU A 135 2.58 7.25 5.01
N ASN A 136 2.58 5.92 4.96
CA ASN A 136 1.54 5.16 4.27
C ASN A 136 0.11 5.50 4.73
N TRP A 137 -0.14 5.49 6.02
CA TRP A 137 -1.47 5.80 6.56
C TRP A 137 -1.92 7.23 6.20
N LEU A 138 -1.02 8.19 6.36
CA LEU A 138 -1.31 9.57 6.03
C LEU A 138 -1.60 9.74 4.54
N ARG A 139 -0.77 9.17 3.67
CA ARG A 139 -0.93 9.25 2.22
C ARG A 139 -2.23 8.60 1.73
N VAL A 140 -2.62 7.47 2.30
CA VAL A 140 -3.91 6.83 2.01
C VAL A 140 -5.09 7.74 2.35
N VAL A 141 -5.08 8.36 3.52
CA VAL A 141 -6.15 9.27 3.95
C VAL A 141 -6.17 10.55 3.11
N GLN A 142 -5.00 11.08 2.79
CA GLN A 142 -4.86 12.25 1.90
C GLN A 142 -5.38 11.95 0.49
N THR A 143 -5.08 10.77 -0.05
CA THR A 143 -5.60 10.34 -1.36
C THR A 143 -7.11 10.19 -1.34
N ALA A 144 -7.68 9.58 -0.29
CA ALA A 144 -9.13 9.48 -0.13
C ALA A 144 -9.81 10.87 -0.09
N HIS A 145 -9.20 11.82 0.64
CA HIS A 145 -9.68 13.20 0.69
C HIS A 145 -9.59 13.90 -0.67
N ALA A 146 -8.44 13.80 -1.35
CA ALA A 146 -8.24 14.38 -2.67
C ALA A 146 -9.28 13.86 -3.67
N MET A 147 -9.56 12.57 -3.64
CA MET A 147 -10.57 11.95 -4.51
C MET A 147 -11.99 12.39 -4.17
N LYS A 148 -12.31 12.58 -2.88
CA LYS A 148 -13.61 13.16 -2.51
C LYS A 148 -13.79 14.57 -3.03
N VAL A 149 -12.75 15.40 -2.91
CA VAL A 149 -12.80 16.80 -3.40
C VAL A 149 -12.92 16.85 -4.94
N SER A 150 -12.16 15.99 -5.63
CA SER A 150 -12.12 15.97 -7.09
C SER A 150 -13.34 15.30 -7.73
N ARG A 151 -13.83 14.19 -7.16
CA ARG A 151 -14.85 13.31 -7.76
C ARG A 151 -16.21 13.34 -7.05
N GLY A 152 -16.29 14.00 -5.89
CA GLY A 152 -17.50 14.04 -5.10
C GLY A 152 -17.76 12.74 -4.32
N LYS A 153 -19.03 12.52 -3.99
CA LYS A 153 -19.53 11.36 -3.25
C LYS A 153 -19.48 10.09 -4.10
N LEU A 154 -19.11 8.97 -3.50
CA LEU A 154 -19.27 7.67 -4.15
C LEU A 154 -20.74 7.24 -4.18
N PRO A 155 -21.16 6.47 -5.19
CA PRO A 155 -22.54 5.94 -5.25
C PRO A 155 -22.94 5.13 -4.02
N GLU A 156 -21.96 4.43 -3.40
CA GLU A 156 -22.17 3.59 -2.24
C GLU A 156 -22.15 4.34 -0.90
N ASP A 157 -21.74 5.62 -0.88
CA ASP A 157 -21.76 6.45 0.32
C ASP A 157 -23.16 7.04 0.56
N SER A 158 -23.52 7.27 1.82
CA SER A 158 -24.75 7.94 2.19
C SER A 158 -24.62 9.47 2.16
N ASP A 159 -25.73 10.21 2.28
CA ASP A 159 -25.69 11.66 2.29
C ASP A 159 -25.02 12.26 3.54
N GLY A 160 -24.93 11.49 4.61
CA GLY A 160 -24.36 11.93 5.89
C GLY A 160 -22.94 11.48 6.17
N ASN A 161 -22.35 10.60 5.36
CA ASN A 161 -21.02 10.06 5.62
C ASN A 161 -20.34 9.47 4.38
N ASP A 162 -19.03 9.29 4.48
CA ASP A 162 -18.15 8.66 3.47
C ASP A 162 -17.67 7.28 3.93
N ASN A 163 -18.45 6.54 4.68
CA ASN A 163 -18.02 5.30 5.30
C ASN A 163 -17.58 4.25 4.30
N PHE A 164 -18.21 4.18 3.12
CA PHE A 164 -17.79 3.22 2.10
C PHE A 164 -16.41 3.57 1.56
N ARG A 165 -16.17 4.86 1.21
CA ARG A 165 -14.84 5.31 0.77
C ARG A 165 -13.79 5.07 1.85
N VAL A 166 -14.05 5.43 3.10
CA VAL A 166 -13.13 5.20 4.22
C VAL A 166 -12.76 3.73 4.32
N LEU A 167 -13.75 2.83 4.32
CA LEU A 167 -13.52 1.39 4.40
C LEU A 167 -12.78 0.83 3.17
N ARG A 168 -13.03 1.37 1.97
CA ARG A 168 -12.28 1.03 0.75
C ARG A 168 -10.79 1.33 0.92
N TYR A 169 -10.46 2.52 1.41
CA TYR A 169 -9.07 2.92 1.59
C TYR A 169 -8.39 2.23 2.79
N VAL A 170 -9.08 2.03 3.89
CA VAL A 170 -8.57 1.26 5.04
C VAL A 170 -8.25 -0.18 4.64
N ALA A 171 -9.09 -0.82 3.84
CA ALA A 171 -8.87 -2.19 3.37
C ALA A 171 -7.56 -2.35 2.59
N LYS A 172 -7.09 -1.31 1.90
CA LYS A 172 -5.83 -1.32 1.14
C LYS A 172 -4.57 -1.48 2.00
N LEU A 173 -4.64 -1.14 3.29
CA LEU A 173 -3.53 -1.25 4.25
C LEU A 173 -3.75 -2.34 5.29
N THR A 174 -4.87 -3.02 5.27
CA THR A 174 -5.25 -3.99 6.30
C THR A 174 -5.59 -5.35 5.70
N ILE A 175 -6.86 -5.58 5.40
CA ILE A 175 -7.33 -6.92 4.98
C ILE A 175 -6.83 -7.32 3.58
N ASN A 176 -6.70 -6.40 2.63
CA ASN A 176 -6.31 -6.76 1.27
C ASN A 176 -4.86 -7.27 1.17
N PRO A 177 -3.84 -6.60 1.76
CA PRO A 177 -2.51 -7.21 1.83
C PRO A 177 -2.47 -8.51 2.64
N ALA A 178 -3.31 -8.65 3.68
CA ALA A 178 -3.38 -9.90 4.43
C ALA A 178 -3.96 -11.05 3.58
N ILE A 179 -4.95 -10.78 2.73
CA ILE A 179 -5.47 -11.75 1.75
C ILE A 179 -4.40 -12.08 0.72
N ALA A 180 -3.79 -11.08 0.11
CA ALA A 180 -2.79 -11.26 -0.94
C ALA A 180 -1.59 -12.13 -0.49
N HIS A 181 -1.20 -12.02 0.78
CA HIS A 181 -0.06 -12.75 1.35
C HIS A 181 -0.45 -13.97 2.20
N GLY A 182 -1.71 -14.41 2.15
CA GLY A 182 -2.17 -15.64 2.79
C GLY A 182 -2.18 -15.63 4.31
N VAL A 183 -2.30 -14.46 4.93
CA VAL A 183 -2.28 -14.28 6.40
C VAL A 183 -3.62 -13.75 6.96
N SER A 184 -4.62 -13.61 6.12
CA SER A 184 -5.92 -13.04 6.49
C SER A 184 -6.71 -13.85 7.51
N HIS A 185 -6.38 -15.11 7.69
CA HIS A 185 -6.97 -15.97 8.72
C HIS A 185 -6.49 -15.61 10.14
N ILE A 186 -5.39 -14.86 10.26
CA ILE A 186 -4.78 -14.47 11.54
C ILE A 186 -4.85 -12.95 11.78
N ILE A 187 -4.67 -12.12 10.73
CA ILE A 187 -4.60 -10.66 10.84
C ILE A 187 -5.39 -9.97 9.72
N GLY A 188 -5.43 -8.65 9.75
CA GLY A 188 -5.96 -7.79 8.68
C GLY A 188 -7.39 -7.30 8.91
N SER A 189 -8.13 -7.87 9.84
CA SER A 189 -9.49 -7.42 10.19
C SER A 189 -9.79 -7.58 11.68
N VAL A 190 -10.78 -6.85 12.16
CA VAL A 190 -11.24 -6.91 13.55
C VAL A 190 -12.33 -8.00 13.64
N GLU A 191 -11.92 -9.22 13.89
CA GLU A 191 -12.80 -10.39 13.98
C GLU A 191 -12.39 -11.27 15.17
N VAL A 192 -13.38 -11.95 15.76
CA VAL A 192 -13.13 -12.90 16.87
C VAL A 192 -12.27 -14.06 16.35
N GLY A 193 -11.20 -14.37 17.08
CA GLY A 193 -10.25 -15.44 16.72
C GLY A 193 -9.00 -14.96 15.99
N LYS A 194 -8.95 -13.71 15.53
CA LYS A 194 -7.73 -13.11 14.96
C LYS A 194 -6.88 -12.41 16.02
N MET A 195 -5.61 -12.17 15.70
CA MET A 195 -4.73 -11.40 16.57
C MET A 195 -5.30 -10.02 16.84
N ALA A 196 -5.29 -9.59 18.09
CA ALA A 196 -5.76 -8.27 18.49
C ALA A 196 -4.71 -7.19 18.15
N ASP A 197 -4.49 -6.97 16.86
CA ASP A 197 -3.65 -5.90 16.30
C ASP A 197 -4.56 -4.71 15.97
N LEU A 198 -4.60 -3.74 16.86
CA LEU A 198 -5.58 -2.65 16.80
C LEU A 198 -4.88 -1.30 16.88
N VAL A 199 -5.45 -0.31 16.21
CA VAL A 199 -5.02 1.08 16.30
C VAL A 199 -6.19 1.95 16.71
N LEU A 200 -6.03 2.71 17.79
CA LEU A 200 -7.01 3.69 18.24
C LEU A 200 -6.66 5.07 17.71
N TRP A 201 -7.63 5.69 17.04
CA TRP A 201 -7.49 7.01 16.45
C TRP A 201 -8.41 8.03 17.14
N ASP A 202 -7.96 9.27 17.24
CA ASP A 202 -8.87 10.39 17.36
C ASP A 202 -9.45 10.67 15.96
N PRO A 203 -10.78 10.76 15.79
CA PRO A 203 -11.38 11.03 14.48
C PRO A 203 -10.81 12.29 13.78
N ARG A 204 -10.41 13.30 14.56
CA ARG A 204 -9.83 14.55 14.05
C ARG A 204 -8.42 14.41 13.49
N SER A 205 -7.73 13.32 13.78
CA SER A 205 -6.37 13.02 13.32
C SER A 205 -6.24 11.61 12.76
N PHE A 206 -7.36 11.06 12.28
CA PHE A 206 -7.39 9.72 11.68
C PHE A 206 -6.40 9.62 10.51
N GLY A 207 -5.54 8.60 10.57
CA GLY A 207 -4.51 8.36 9.57
C GLY A 207 -3.21 9.14 9.77
N ALA A 208 -3.21 10.23 10.55
CA ALA A 208 -2.00 11.03 10.80
C ALA A 208 -1.27 10.63 12.08
N LYS A 209 -1.99 10.55 13.20
CA LYS A 209 -1.37 10.28 14.51
C LYS A 209 -2.30 9.45 15.39
N PRO A 210 -2.01 8.17 15.60
CA PRO A 210 -2.83 7.32 16.46
C PRO A 210 -2.69 7.71 17.93
N LYS A 211 -3.72 7.43 18.75
CA LYS A 211 -3.62 7.55 20.21
C LYS A 211 -2.90 6.37 20.82
N MET A 212 -3.11 5.18 20.26
CA MET A 212 -2.61 3.94 20.84
C MET A 212 -2.47 2.89 19.73
N VAL A 213 -1.41 2.11 19.81
CA VAL A 213 -1.19 0.91 19.00
C VAL A 213 -1.16 -0.29 19.93
N ILE A 214 -2.03 -1.25 19.67
CA ILE A 214 -2.14 -2.52 20.38
C ILE A 214 -1.64 -3.61 19.45
N LYS A 215 -0.76 -4.47 19.94
CA LYS A 215 -0.22 -5.60 19.22
C LYS A 215 -0.45 -6.89 20.02
N GLY A 216 -1.16 -7.85 19.42
CA GLY A 216 -1.48 -9.11 20.10
C GLY A 216 -2.22 -8.92 21.45
N GLY A 217 -3.03 -7.86 21.58
CA GLY A 217 -3.75 -7.51 22.80
C GLY A 217 -2.97 -6.67 23.82
N MET A 218 -1.70 -6.38 23.58
CA MET A 218 -0.87 -5.57 24.48
C MET A 218 -0.61 -4.18 23.90
N ILE A 219 -0.63 -3.15 24.74
CA ILE A 219 -0.32 -1.78 24.34
C ILE A 219 1.16 -1.68 24.01
N ASN A 220 1.49 -1.42 22.74
CA ASN A 220 2.87 -1.27 22.27
C ASN A 220 3.34 0.17 22.29
N TRP A 221 2.49 1.10 21.83
CA TRP A 221 2.77 2.53 21.76
C TRP A 221 1.53 3.31 22.15
N ALA A 222 1.72 4.37 22.91
CA ALA A 222 0.63 5.27 23.29
C ALA A 222 1.14 6.68 23.56
N LEU A 223 0.24 7.66 23.42
CA LEU A 223 0.48 9.02 23.89
C LEU A 223 0.50 9.01 25.42
N MET A 224 1.59 9.48 26.01
CA MET A 224 1.79 9.46 27.45
C MET A 224 2.61 10.66 27.88
N GLY A 225 2.28 11.23 29.06
CA GLY A 225 3.12 12.18 29.77
C GLY A 225 4.38 11.53 30.36
N ASP A 226 4.97 12.15 31.37
CA ASP A 226 6.10 11.55 32.08
C ASP A 226 5.63 10.33 32.87
N PRO A 227 6.16 9.13 32.60
CA PRO A 227 5.76 7.91 33.30
C PRO A 227 6.14 7.92 34.79
N ASN A 228 7.05 8.78 35.22
CA ASN A 228 7.49 8.93 36.61
C ASN A 228 6.72 10.02 37.37
N ALA A 229 5.81 10.74 36.73
CA ALA A 229 5.04 11.77 37.39
C ALA A 229 4.10 11.15 38.45
N SER A 230 4.22 11.57 39.69
CA SER A 230 3.36 11.13 40.77
C SER A 230 2.07 11.93 40.93
N LEU A 231 1.98 13.08 40.25
CA LEU A 231 0.81 13.95 40.23
C LEU A 231 0.47 14.33 38.76
N PRO A 232 -0.82 14.56 38.43
CA PRO A 232 -1.21 15.12 37.16
C PRO A 232 -0.65 16.53 37.01
N THR A 233 0.42 16.69 36.26
CA THR A 233 1.03 18.00 35.97
C THR A 233 0.93 18.31 34.49
N PRO A 234 0.80 19.59 34.09
CA PRO A 234 0.96 20.00 32.70
C PRO A 234 2.37 19.62 32.25
N GLN A 235 2.47 18.69 31.32
CA GLN A 235 3.75 18.24 30.77
C GLN A 235 3.56 17.80 29.33
N PRO A 236 4.62 17.82 28.52
CA PRO A 236 4.52 17.32 27.17
C PRO A 236 4.09 15.86 27.13
N VAL A 237 3.09 15.58 26.28
CA VAL A 237 2.64 14.23 26.01
C VAL A 237 3.29 13.76 24.73
N PHE A 238 4.09 12.71 24.82
CA PHE A 238 4.81 12.15 23.67
C PHE A 238 4.32 10.75 23.36
N TYR A 239 4.54 10.33 22.14
CA TYR A 239 4.33 8.96 21.71
C TYR A 239 5.46 8.08 22.26
N ARG A 240 5.13 7.16 23.14
CA ARG A 240 6.11 6.36 23.88
C ARG A 240 5.89 4.87 23.69
N PRO A 241 6.99 4.06 23.71
CA PRO A 241 6.87 2.62 23.82
C PRO A 241 6.27 2.24 25.18
N MET A 242 5.37 1.27 25.15
CA MET A 242 4.64 0.75 26.31
C MET A 242 5.01 -0.72 26.57
N PHE A 243 4.32 -1.37 27.48
CA PHE A 243 4.63 -2.73 27.95
C PHE A 243 4.74 -3.75 26.81
N GLY A 244 3.88 -3.68 25.80
CA GLY A 244 3.90 -4.58 24.65
C GLY A 244 5.11 -4.44 23.73
N ALA A 245 5.84 -3.32 23.83
CA ALA A 245 7.04 -3.07 23.03
C ALA A 245 8.34 -3.54 23.71
N MET A 246 8.27 -4.16 24.90
CA MET A 246 9.45 -4.43 25.72
C MET A 246 9.57 -5.92 26.10
N GLY A 247 10.82 -6.34 26.28
CA GLY A 247 11.17 -7.65 26.83
C GLY A 247 10.61 -8.82 26.03
N LYS A 248 10.19 -9.86 26.71
CA LYS A 248 9.67 -11.09 26.11
C LYS A 248 8.26 -10.94 25.54
N THR A 249 7.54 -9.88 25.86
CA THR A 249 6.19 -9.63 25.32
C THR A 249 6.18 -9.60 23.78
N LEU A 250 7.26 -9.11 23.16
CA LEU A 250 7.40 -9.10 21.70
C LEU A 250 7.37 -10.51 21.07
N GLN A 251 7.84 -11.52 21.80
CA GLN A 251 7.82 -12.91 21.34
C GLN A 251 6.40 -13.47 21.32
N ASP A 252 5.61 -13.14 22.33
CA ASP A 252 4.25 -13.67 22.52
C ASP A 252 3.20 -12.92 21.68
N THR A 253 3.46 -11.64 21.33
CA THR A 253 2.52 -10.77 20.59
C THR A 253 2.80 -10.69 19.11
N CYS A 254 3.87 -11.31 18.60
CA CYS A 254 4.26 -11.32 17.20
C CYS A 254 4.26 -12.74 16.63
N ALA A 255 4.04 -12.85 15.32
CA ALA A 255 4.13 -14.11 14.60
C ALA A 255 5.20 -14.01 13.47
N THR A 256 5.80 -15.14 13.14
CA THR A 256 6.57 -15.35 11.92
C THR A 256 5.73 -16.18 10.97
N PHE A 257 5.44 -15.64 9.80
CA PHE A 257 4.69 -16.35 8.76
C PHE A 257 5.65 -17.09 7.83
N VAL A 258 5.32 -18.35 7.53
CA VAL A 258 6.13 -19.24 6.70
C VAL A 258 5.23 -20.03 5.76
N SER A 259 5.78 -20.69 4.75
CA SER A 259 5.01 -21.67 3.97
C SER A 259 4.64 -22.88 4.84
N GLN A 260 3.56 -23.61 4.47
CA GLN A 260 3.22 -24.88 5.14
C GLN A 260 4.39 -25.88 5.07
N ALA A 261 5.05 -25.97 3.92
CA ALA A 261 6.21 -26.85 3.75
C ALA A 261 7.36 -26.53 4.72
N ALA A 262 7.63 -25.25 4.96
CA ALA A 262 8.65 -24.83 5.93
C ALA A 262 8.25 -25.16 7.38
N LEU A 263 6.95 -25.03 7.69
CA LEU A 263 6.43 -25.40 9.01
C LEU A 263 6.55 -26.91 9.24
N ASP A 264 6.17 -27.73 8.26
CA ASP A 264 6.25 -29.20 8.30
C ASP A 264 7.71 -29.70 8.39
N ASP A 265 8.65 -28.95 7.80
CA ASP A 265 10.10 -29.22 7.88
C ASP A 265 10.72 -28.77 9.23
N GLY A 266 9.95 -28.24 10.16
CA GLY A 266 10.41 -27.85 11.50
C GLY A 266 11.28 -26.60 11.51
N VAL A 267 10.96 -25.60 10.66
CA VAL A 267 11.72 -24.34 10.56
C VAL A 267 11.86 -23.61 11.90
N LYS A 268 10.87 -23.71 12.79
CA LYS A 268 10.90 -23.07 14.10
C LYS A 268 12.12 -23.51 14.91
N GLU A 269 12.32 -24.80 15.03
CA GLU A 269 13.39 -25.42 15.81
C GLU A 269 14.74 -25.24 15.09
N LYS A 270 14.78 -25.47 13.77
CA LYS A 270 16.00 -25.37 12.95
C LYS A 270 16.57 -23.95 12.93
N ALA A 271 15.71 -22.93 12.91
CA ALA A 271 16.12 -21.52 12.92
C ALA A 271 16.14 -20.89 14.32
N GLY A 272 15.80 -21.62 15.39
CA GLY A 272 15.76 -21.12 16.74
C GLY A 272 14.74 -20.00 16.95
N LEU A 273 13.58 -20.06 16.28
CA LEU A 273 12.57 -19.01 16.36
C LEU A 273 11.79 -19.10 17.68
N GLU A 274 11.83 -18.05 18.45
CA GLU A 274 11.10 -17.97 19.72
C GLU A 274 9.62 -17.55 19.54
N ARG A 275 9.33 -16.79 18.46
CA ARG A 275 7.97 -16.32 18.15
C ARG A 275 7.06 -17.46 17.71
N GLN A 276 5.77 -17.23 17.78
CA GLN A 276 4.79 -18.10 17.15
C GLN A 276 5.08 -18.18 15.64
N VAL A 277 5.15 -19.40 15.11
CA VAL A 277 5.33 -19.64 13.67
C VAL A 277 4.00 -20.14 13.10
N ILE A 278 3.50 -19.48 12.06
CA ILE A 278 2.19 -19.72 11.48
C ILE A 278 2.34 -19.90 9.97
N ALA A 279 1.69 -20.93 9.42
CA ALA A 279 1.68 -21.13 7.98
C ALA A 279 0.79 -20.09 7.29
N ILE A 280 1.29 -19.56 6.15
CA ILE A 280 0.45 -18.85 5.20
C ILE A 280 -0.42 -19.86 4.43
N ASN A 281 -1.53 -19.39 3.91
CA ASN A 281 -2.40 -20.24 3.08
C ASN A 281 -3.16 -19.44 2.04
N ASN A 282 -3.64 -20.13 1.01
CA ASN A 282 -4.52 -19.57 0.01
C ASN A 282 -3.92 -18.41 -0.82
N CYS A 283 -2.59 -18.41 -1.02
CA CYS A 283 -1.90 -17.39 -1.81
C CYS A 283 -2.13 -17.55 -3.32
N ARG A 284 -2.31 -18.81 -3.79
CA ARG A 284 -2.35 -19.12 -5.22
C ARG A 284 -3.76 -19.19 -5.81
N SER A 285 -4.78 -19.36 -4.98
CA SER A 285 -6.19 -19.39 -5.39
C SER A 285 -6.91 -18.04 -5.28
N VAL A 286 -6.26 -17.06 -4.65
CA VAL A 286 -6.79 -15.70 -4.52
C VAL A 286 -6.83 -14.99 -5.88
N THR A 287 -7.92 -14.29 -6.10
CA THR A 287 -8.12 -13.41 -7.25
C THR A 287 -8.49 -12.02 -6.77
N LYS A 288 -8.56 -11.09 -7.69
CA LYS A 288 -9.00 -9.73 -7.38
C LYS A 288 -10.43 -9.67 -6.80
N ARG A 289 -11.28 -10.65 -7.08
CA ARG A 289 -12.65 -10.75 -6.53
C ARG A 289 -12.68 -10.91 -5.00
N ASP A 290 -11.61 -11.47 -4.44
CA ASP A 290 -11.48 -11.71 -3.00
C ASP A 290 -11.06 -10.46 -2.23
N LEU A 291 -10.61 -9.41 -2.93
CA LEU A 291 -10.12 -8.17 -2.31
C LEU A 291 -11.27 -7.26 -1.89
N VAL A 292 -11.35 -7.01 -0.61
CA VAL A 292 -12.47 -6.31 0.04
C VAL A 292 -12.60 -4.88 -0.49
N ARG A 293 -13.77 -4.54 -1.06
CA ARG A 293 -14.14 -3.24 -1.63
C ARG A 293 -13.20 -2.72 -2.74
N ASN A 294 -12.30 -3.57 -3.25
CA ASN A 294 -11.26 -3.23 -4.21
C ASN A 294 -11.09 -4.30 -5.29
N SER A 295 -12.20 -4.78 -5.80
CA SER A 295 -12.28 -5.92 -6.74
C SER A 295 -12.64 -5.51 -8.18
N ALA A 296 -12.70 -4.22 -8.49
CA ALA A 296 -13.11 -3.74 -9.81
C ALA A 296 -12.07 -4.10 -10.89
N THR A 297 -12.56 -4.58 -12.04
CA THR A 297 -11.75 -4.96 -13.21
C THR A 297 -12.30 -4.32 -14.48
N PRO A 298 -12.30 -2.97 -14.57
CA PRO A 298 -12.78 -2.26 -15.75
C PRO A 298 -11.80 -2.46 -16.93
N HIS A 299 -12.24 -2.13 -18.13
CA HIS A 299 -11.34 -2.06 -19.26
C HIS A 299 -10.47 -0.80 -19.18
N ILE A 300 -9.14 -0.96 -19.20
CA ILE A 300 -8.18 0.14 -19.14
C ILE A 300 -7.44 0.24 -20.45
N GLU A 301 -7.43 1.43 -21.04
CA GLU A 301 -6.67 1.78 -22.24
C GLU A 301 -5.68 2.89 -21.89
N VAL A 302 -4.48 2.81 -22.46
CA VAL A 302 -3.46 3.85 -22.35
C VAL A 302 -3.02 4.24 -23.74
N ASP A 303 -3.10 5.52 -24.04
CA ASP A 303 -2.61 6.06 -25.32
C ASP A 303 -1.07 6.02 -25.32
N PRO A 304 -0.42 5.39 -26.30
CA PRO A 304 1.03 5.19 -26.30
C PRO A 304 1.84 6.47 -26.58
N GLU A 305 1.21 7.51 -27.09
CA GLU A 305 1.89 8.77 -27.40
C GLU A 305 1.69 9.82 -26.30
N THR A 306 0.47 9.92 -25.77
CA THR A 306 0.08 10.94 -24.79
C THR A 306 0.02 10.42 -23.38
N PHE A 307 0.10 9.08 -23.17
CA PHE A 307 -0.08 8.37 -21.90
C PHE A 307 -1.45 8.60 -21.24
N ALA A 308 -2.40 9.19 -21.94
CA ALA A 308 -3.75 9.39 -21.45
C ALA A 308 -4.42 8.05 -21.15
N VAL A 309 -4.97 7.91 -19.94
CA VAL A 309 -5.61 6.68 -19.47
C VAL A 309 -7.12 6.81 -19.60
N LYS A 310 -7.76 5.81 -20.21
CA LYS A 310 -9.21 5.66 -20.23
C LYS A 310 -9.63 4.43 -19.48
N VAL A 311 -10.75 4.54 -18.77
CA VAL A 311 -11.38 3.47 -18.02
C VAL A 311 -12.81 3.33 -18.52
N ASP A 312 -13.15 2.18 -19.12
CA ASP A 312 -14.43 1.94 -19.77
C ASP A 312 -14.79 3.05 -20.78
N GLY A 313 -13.78 3.57 -21.50
CA GLY A 313 -13.92 4.63 -22.50
C GLY A 313 -13.91 6.07 -21.95
N GLU A 314 -13.98 6.27 -20.65
CA GLU A 314 -13.93 7.60 -20.01
C GLU A 314 -12.50 7.95 -19.57
N HIS A 315 -12.11 9.22 -19.72
CA HIS A 315 -10.78 9.68 -19.35
C HIS A 315 -10.61 9.69 -17.81
N ALA A 316 -9.70 8.85 -17.31
CA ALA A 316 -9.37 8.75 -15.91
C ALA A 316 -8.27 9.75 -15.56
N THR A 317 -8.65 10.91 -15.04
CA THR A 317 -7.71 11.99 -14.68
C THR A 317 -8.20 12.77 -13.46
N CYS A 318 -7.29 13.45 -12.78
CA CYS A 318 -7.59 14.42 -11.74
C CYS A 318 -6.56 15.57 -11.76
N ASN A 319 -6.96 16.72 -11.24
CA ASN A 319 -6.02 17.83 -11.07
C ASN A 319 -5.08 17.55 -9.88
N PRO A 320 -3.81 17.99 -9.97
CA PRO A 320 -2.90 17.87 -8.85
C PRO A 320 -3.38 18.71 -7.66
N VAL A 321 -3.29 18.15 -6.45
CA VAL A 321 -3.64 18.88 -5.24
C VAL A 321 -2.57 19.94 -4.91
N THR A 322 -3.01 21.09 -4.44
CA THR A 322 -2.15 22.19 -3.99
C THR A 322 -1.89 22.18 -2.49
N THR A 323 -2.66 21.39 -1.75
CA THR A 323 -2.58 21.29 -0.29
C THR A 323 -2.67 19.84 0.16
N ALA A 324 -1.67 19.39 0.91
CA ALA A 324 -1.69 18.11 1.58
C ALA A 324 -2.30 18.28 2.98
N VAL A 325 -3.51 17.75 3.18
CA VAL A 325 -4.20 17.83 4.48
C VAL A 325 -3.46 17.08 5.57
N MET A 326 -3.55 17.55 6.81
CA MET A 326 -2.95 16.95 8.02
C MET A 326 -1.41 16.78 8.04
N ASN A 327 -0.67 17.26 7.05
CA ASN A 327 0.80 17.21 7.06
C ASN A 327 1.38 17.83 8.33
N GLN A 328 0.85 18.96 8.77
CA GLN A 328 1.30 19.60 9.98
C GLN A 328 1.12 18.71 11.22
N LYS A 329 0.01 17.96 11.29
CA LYS A 329 -0.23 17.01 12.39
C LYS A 329 0.74 15.84 12.39
N TYR A 330 1.19 15.42 11.23
CA TYR A 330 2.16 14.34 11.10
C TYR A 330 3.56 14.77 11.58
N PHE A 331 4.00 15.95 11.17
CA PHE A 331 5.36 16.42 11.44
C PHE A 331 5.52 17.21 12.76
N PHE A 332 4.51 17.92 13.20
CA PHE A 332 4.58 18.86 14.32
C PHE A 332 3.63 18.58 15.50
N GLY A 333 2.85 17.51 15.42
CA GLY A 333 1.78 17.25 16.38
C GLY A 333 2.11 16.35 17.54
#